data_02e69c6a638fbde0cdae586ed4f48fcc
#
_entry.id   02e69c6a638fbde0cdae586ed4f48fcc
#
_cell.length_a   1.000
_cell.length_b   1.000
_cell.length_c   1.000
_cell.angle_alpha   90.00
_cell.angle_beta   90.00
_cell.angle_gamma   90.00
#
_symmetry.space_group_name_H-M   'P 1'
#
loop_
_entity.id
_entity.type
_entity.pdbx_description
1 polymer ?
#
loop_
_entity_poly.entity_id
_entity_poly.type
_entity_poly.pdbx_seq_one_letter_code
_entity_poly.pdbx_strand_id
1 'polypeptide(L)'
;MYHNLIESGNAQKLPLPQDALQMFRLPLLVFMITAILLSFAQVKVDNPMLLLERFIPGGGWVEIGLIAIYGSVVAYHMQHPGKVQSWRKYTWFAFSIVFFSQLILGLAGFDRFLMTGKLHLPVPMMILAGPIYRGHASVMTILFLSTVILSGPAWCSHLCYFGAIDGLAGNGKTTRAPLRNKWALKSTVMILVIAGAIALRWMKVPVITATLVGGGFGLIGLGIILLVSRWQGRMVHCTAFCPIGTVVNLTRFVNPFRMYIDNNSCTDCMACTR
;
A
#
# COMPACT_ATOMS: atom_id res chain seq x y z
N MET A 1 12.66 -3.30 34.96
CA MET A 1 12.49 -4.74 34.68
C MET A 1 13.00 -5.14 33.27
N TYR A 2 13.40 -4.20 32.43
CA TYR A 2 13.92 -4.44 31.07
C TYR A 2 15.44 -4.62 30.99
N HIS A 3 16.18 -4.26 32.06
CA HIS A 3 17.64 -4.30 32.05
C HIS A 3 18.23 -5.71 32.32
N ASN A 4 17.47 -6.60 32.97
CA ASN A 4 17.96 -7.93 33.37
C ASN A 4 17.73 -9.04 32.32
N LEU A 5 17.04 -8.76 31.19
CA LEU A 5 16.83 -9.75 30.12
C LEU A 5 17.92 -9.74 29.04
N ILE A 6 18.84 -8.76 29.09
CA ILE A 6 19.96 -8.67 28.15
C ILE A 6 21.15 -9.52 28.61
N GLU A 7 21.22 -9.85 29.91
CA GLU A 7 22.32 -10.65 30.50
C GLU A 7 22.11 -12.17 30.50
N SER A 8 20.89 -12.66 30.28
CA SER A 8 20.68 -14.09 30.04
C SER A 8 21.00 -14.40 28.58
N GLY A 9 22.19 -14.87 28.30
CA GLY A 9 22.77 -15.20 26.99
C GLY A 9 22.03 -16.28 26.17
N ASN A 10 20.70 -16.35 26.24
CA ASN A 10 19.80 -17.17 25.43
C ASN A 10 18.98 -16.32 24.48
N ALA A 11 19.60 -15.33 23.82
CA ALA A 11 19.08 -14.90 22.52
C ALA A 11 19.16 -16.12 21.62
N GLN A 12 18.02 -16.79 21.44
CA GLN A 12 17.87 -17.85 20.46
C GLN A 12 18.39 -17.30 19.12
N LYS A 13 19.62 -17.67 18.78
CA LYS A 13 20.23 -17.35 17.48
C LYS A 13 19.27 -17.98 16.47
N LEU A 14 18.46 -17.15 15.81
CA LEU A 14 17.78 -17.60 14.60
C LEU A 14 18.84 -18.26 13.74
N PRO A 15 18.61 -19.50 13.26
CA PRO A 15 19.59 -20.16 12.43
C PRO A 15 19.90 -19.25 11.25
N LEU A 16 21.15 -18.80 11.19
CA LEU A 16 21.66 -18.14 9.99
C LEU A 16 21.45 -19.11 8.83
N PRO A 17 20.99 -18.68 7.67
CA PRO A 17 20.89 -19.54 6.50
C PRO A 17 22.27 -20.19 6.30
N GLN A 18 22.32 -21.51 6.40
CA GLN A 18 23.55 -22.27 6.44
C GLN A 18 24.36 -22.23 5.13
N ASP A 19 23.73 -21.76 4.02
CA ASP A 19 24.38 -21.64 2.73
C ASP A 19 24.16 -20.25 2.11
N ALA A 20 25.27 -19.61 1.69
CA ALA A 20 25.24 -18.36 0.93
C ALA A 20 24.33 -18.50 -0.32
N LEU A 21 24.28 -19.69 -0.89
CA LEU A 21 23.41 -20.00 -2.04
C LEU A 21 21.91 -19.84 -1.71
N GLN A 22 21.47 -20.15 -0.49
CA GLN A 22 20.08 -19.96 -0.06
C GLN A 22 19.71 -18.49 0.07
N MET A 23 20.64 -17.65 0.44
CA MET A 23 20.40 -16.18 0.52
C MET A 23 20.14 -15.54 -0.85
N PHE A 24 20.70 -16.08 -1.92
CA PHE A 24 20.52 -15.53 -3.27
C PHE A 24 19.32 -16.14 -4.03
N ARG A 25 18.76 -17.26 -3.58
CA ARG A 25 17.62 -17.91 -4.25
C ARG A 25 16.38 -17.01 -4.29
N LEU A 26 16.00 -16.41 -3.16
CA LEU A 26 14.81 -15.53 -3.10
C LEU A 26 15.01 -14.25 -3.93
N PRO A 27 16.12 -13.49 -3.82
CA PRO A 27 16.40 -12.36 -4.69
C PRO A 27 16.36 -12.70 -6.18
N LEU A 28 16.95 -13.81 -6.58
CA LEU A 28 16.96 -14.27 -7.97
C LEU A 28 15.54 -14.62 -8.45
N LEU A 29 14.76 -15.31 -7.63
CA LEU A 29 13.37 -15.65 -7.92
C LEU A 29 12.52 -14.37 -8.09
N VAL A 30 12.68 -13.39 -7.20
CA VAL A 30 12.00 -12.09 -7.32
C VAL A 30 12.41 -11.37 -8.59
N PHE A 31 13.71 -11.35 -8.93
CA PHE A 31 14.20 -10.79 -10.19
C PHE A 31 13.51 -11.43 -11.40
N MET A 32 13.54 -12.76 -11.48
CA MET A 32 12.97 -13.51 -12.61
C MET A 32 11.46 -13.30 -12.74
N ILE A 33 10.71 -13.42 -11.64
CA ILE A 33 9.26 -13.20 -11.66
C ILE A 33 8.93 -11.76 -12.08
N THR A 34 9.61 -10.77 -11.52
CA THR A 34 9.37 -9.36 -11.85
C THR A 34 9.68 -9.09 -13.32
N ALA A 35 10.82 -9.57 -13.82
CA ALA A 35 11.21 -9.42 -15.22
C ALA A 35 10.20 -10.09 -16.17
N ILE A 36 9.78 -11.31 -15.89
CA ILE A 36 8.80 -12.04 -16.72
C ILE A 36 7.45 -11.34 -16.74
N LEU A 37 6.92 -10.95 -15.56
CA LEU A 37 5.60 -10.31 -15.47
C LEU A 37 5.59 -8.95 -16.18
N LEU A 38 6.61 -8.14 -15.98
CA LEU A 38 6.70 -6.82 -16.63
C LEU A 38 6.95 -6.96 -18.14
N SER A 39 7.76 -7.92 -18.59
CA SER A 39 7.98 -8.21 -20.01
C SER A 39 6.67 -8.66 -20.67
N PHE A 40 5.90 -9.52 -20.00
CA PHE A 40 4.58 -9.91 -20.48
C PHE A 40 3.63 -8.71 -20.60
N ALA A 41 3.61 -7.83 -19.61
CA ALA A 41 2.82 -6.60 -19.66
C ALA A 41 3.27 -5.68 -20.79
N GLN A 42 4.58 -5.51 -20.99
CA GLN A 42 5.15 -4.67 -22.05
C GLN A 42 4.75 -5.15 -23.46
N VAL A 43 4.68 -6.47 -23.67
CA VAL A 43 4.32 -7.04 -24.98
C VAL A 43 2.81 -7.09 -25.25
N LYS A 44 1.99 -7.27 -24.19
CA LYS A 44 0.56 -7.52 -24.34
C LYS A 44 -0.32 -6.27 -24.22
N VAL A 45 0.18 -5.20 -23.63
CA VAL A 45 -0.61 -3.99 -23.40
C VAL A 45 -0.31 -2.96 -24.47
N ASP A 46 -1.32 -2.55 -25.24
CA ASP A 46 -1.19 -1.58 -26.33
C ASP A 46 -0.71 -0.19 -25.85
N ASN A 47 -1.14 0.21 -24.65
CA ASN A 47 -0.69 1.47 -24.04
C ASN A 47 0.56 1.23 -23.18
N PRO A 48 1.66 1.97 -23.40
CA PRO A 48 2.91 1.79 -22.66
C PRO A 48 2.69 2.04 -21.16
N MET A 49 2.75 0.97 -20.37
CA MET A 49 2.60 1.05 -18.92
C MET A 49 3.88 1.61 -18.26
N LEU A 50 5.04 1.29 -18.82
CA LEU A 50 6.34 1.70 -18.30
C LEU A 50 6.62 3.16 -18.68
N LEU A 51 7.18 3.91 -17.73
CA LEU A 51 7.40 5.34 -17.88
C LEU A 51 8.41 5.63 -18.99
N LEU A 52 9.53 4.94 -18.99
CA LEU A 52 10.63 5.17 -19.95
C LEU A 52 10.20 4.85 -21.38
N GLU A 53 9.32 3.87 -21.59
CA GLU A 53 8.75 3.54 -22.90
C GLU A 53 7.93 4.69 -23.49
N ARG A 54 7.30 5.51 -22.65
CA ARG A 54 6.50 6.67 -23.10
C ARG A 54 7.36 7.81 -23.61
N PHE A 55 8.64 7.87 -23.20
CA PHE A 55 9.57 8.91 -23.62
C PHE A 55 10.49 8.41 -24.74
N ILE A 56 10.97 7.18 -24.64
CA ILE A 56 11.96 6.58 -25.53
C ILE A 56 11.45 5.21 -25.97
N PRO A 57 11.10 5.00 -27.24
CA PRO A 57 10.71 3.70 -27.74
C PRO A 57 11.79 2.65 -27.45
N GLY A 58 11.39 1.52 -26.86
CA GLY A 58 12.31 0.48 -26.40
C GLY A 58 12.93 0.71 -25.02
N GLY A 59 12.71 1.89 -24.42
CA GLY A 59 13.23 2.22 -23.07
C GLY A 59 12.60 1.38 -21.98
N GLY A 60 11.39 0.85 -22.19
CA GLY A 60 10.71 -0.02 -21.23
C GLY A 60 11.51 -1.26 -20.86
N TRP A 61 12.31 -1.80 -21.76
CA TRP A 61 13.17 -2.95 -21.44
C TRP A 61 14.28 -2.61 -20.43
N VAL A 62 14.83 -1.41 -20.51
CA VAL A 62 15.80 -0.91 -19.52
C VAL A 62 15.12 -0.71 -18.17
N GLU A 63 13.91 -0.13 -18.17
CA GLU A 63 13.12 0.08 -16.97
C GLU A 63 12.74 -1.24 -16.27
N ILE A 64 12.38 -2.28 -17.04
CA ILE A 64 12.13 -3.64 -16.53
C ILE A 64 13.38 -4.16 -15.81
N GLY A 65 14.55 -4.04 -16.42
CA GLY A 65 15.82 -4.46 -15.81
C GLY A 65 16.07 -3.74 -14.48
N LEU A 66 15.90 -2.42 -14.46
CA LEU A 66 16.10 -1.61 -13.25
C LEU A 66 15.11 -1.97 -12.13
N ILE A 67 13.83 -2.16 -12.45
CA ILE A 67 12.79 -2.55 -11.47
C ILE A 67 13.07 -3.95 -10.94
N ALA A 68 13.46 -4.90 -11.80
CA ALA A 68 13.78 -6.26 -11.39
C ALA A 68 15.02 -6.31 -10.48
N ILE A 69 16.08 -5.54 -10.79
CA ILE A 69 17.26 -5.39 -9.94
C ILE A 69 16.86 -4.77 -8.59
N TYR A 70 16.08 -3.68 -8.61
CA TYR A 70 15.60 -3.04 -7.39
C TYR A 70 14.81 -4.01 -6.51
N GLY A 71 13.87 -4.75 -7.09
CA GLY A 71 13.08 -5.77 -6.38
C GLY A 71 13.97 -6.86 -5.76
N SER A 72 15.00 -7.30 -6.48
CA SER A 72 15.98 -8.27 -6.01
C SER A 72 16.79 -7.75 -4.81
N VAL A 73 17.27 -6.50 -4.88
CA VAL A 73 18.00 -5.85 -3.79
C VAL A 73 17.12 -5.69 -2.54
N VAL A 74 15.88 -5.27 -2.72
CA VAL A 74 14.90 -5.17 -1.62
C VAL A 74 14.68 -6.55 -0.98
N ALA A 75 14.44 -7.59 -1.80
CA ALA A 75 14.23 -8.95 -1.32
C ALA A 75 15.45 -9.48 -0.54
N TYR A 76 16.66 -9.18 -1.00
CA TYR A 76 17.90 -9.53 -0.28
C TYR A 76 17.96 -8.90 1.11
N HIS A 77 17.72 -7.58 1.20
CA HIS A 77 17.78 -6.87 2.49
C HIS A 77 16.63 -7.25 3.44
N MET A 78 15.45 -7.60 2.90
CA MET A 78 14.32 -8.03 3.70
C MET A 78 14.48 -9.43 4.32
N GLN A 79 15.47 -10.22 3.90
CA GLN A 79 15.81 -11.49 4.54
C GLN A 79 16.52 -11.30 5.90
N HIS A 80 17.06 -10.09 6.17
CA HIS A 80 17.77 -9.81 7.41
C HIS A 80 16.80 -9.24 8.47
N PRO A 81 16.54 -9.94 9.60
CA PRO A 81 15.54 -9.53 10.58
C PRO A 81 15.73 -8.09 11.10
N GLY A 82 16.99 -7.66 11.31
CA GLY A 82 17.30 -6.31 11.78
C GLY A 82 17.07 -5.19 10.74
N LYS A 83 16.96 -5.53 9.44
CA LYS A 83 16.82 -4.56 8.35
C LYS A 83 15.40 -4.50 7.77
N VAL A 84 14.58 -5.53 8.01
CA VAL A 84 13.22 -5.66 7.43
C VAL A 84 12.38 -4.41 7.61
N GLN A 85 12.29 -3.88 8.83
CA GLN A 85 11.44 -2.72 9.11
C GLN A 85 11.91 -1.45 8.39
N SER A 86 13.21 -1.21 8.34
CA SER A 86 13.78 -0.04 7.68
C SER A 86 13.59 -0.12 6.17
N TRP A 87 13.96 -1.25 5.55
CA TRP A 87 13.80 -1.45 4.11
C TRP A 87 12.35 -1.40 3.67
N ARG A 88 11.42 -2.00 4.43
CA ARG A 88 10.00 -1.88 4.17
C ARG A 88 9.53 -0.42 4.14
N LYS A 89 9.91 0.37 5.15
CA LYS A 89 9.54 1.79 5.23
C LYS A 89 10.11 2.60 4.07
N TYR A 90 11.38 2.43 3.74
CA TYR A 90 12.04 3.16 2.65
C TYR A 90 11.48 2.79 1.29
N THR A 91 11.28 1.50 1.00
CA THR A 91 10.68 1.04 -0.26
C THR A 91 9.27 1.58 -0.44
N TRP A 92 8.47 1.50 0.59
CA TRP A 92 7.10 1.97 0.58
C TRP A 92 7.02 3.50 0.38
N PHE A 93 7.90 4.24 1.05
CA PHE A 93 7.99 5.69 0.90
C PHE A 93 8.52 6.10 -0.49
N ALA A 94 9.55 5.43 -0.99
CA ALA A 94 10.07 5.66 -2.33
C ALA A 94 9.00 5.44 -3.42
N PHE A 95 8.24 4.35 -3.30
CA PHE A 95 7.10 4.08 -4.18
C PHE A 95 6.06 5.23 -4.14
N SER A 96 5.75 5.74 -2.96
CA SER A 96 4.82 6.85 -2.79
C SER A 96 5.33 8.14 -3.42
N ILE A 97 6.63 8.45 -3.27
CA ILE A 97 7.25 9.62 -3.90
C ILE A 97 7.14 9.52 -5.42
N VAL A 98 7.55 8.40 -6.01
CA VAL A 98 7.48 8.19 -7.47
C VAL A 98 6.05 8.36 -7.96
N PHE A 99 5.09 7.74 -7.28
CA PHE A 99 3.68 7.81 -7.66
C PHE A 99 3.10 9.23 -7.60
N PHE A 100 3.33 9.95 -6.49
CA PHE A 100 2.85 11.33 -6.36
C PHE A 100 3.60 12.30 -7.28
N SER A 101 4.88 12.08 -7.55
CA SER A 101 5.63 12.89 -8.51
C SER A 101 5.06 12.76 -9.92
N GLN A 102 4.72 11.55 -10.36
CA GLN A 102 4.05 11.34 -11.66
C GLN A 102 2.69 12.04 -11.71
N LEU A 103 1.91 11.99 -10.63
CA LEU A 103 0.64 12.70 -10.56
C LEU A 103 0.81 14.22 -10.66
N ILE A 104 1.74 14.80 -9.89
CA ILE A 104 2.00 16.24 -9.91
C ILE A 104 2.46 16.70 -11.29
N LEU A 105 3.36 15.96 -11.93
CA LEU A 105 3.81 16.25 -13.28
C LEU A 105 2.67 16.13 -14.30
N GLY A 106 1.81 15.13 -14.16
CA GLY A 106 0.61 15.00 -15.00
C GLY A 106 -0.37 16.18 -14.82
N LEU A 107 -0.56 16.65 -13.57
CA LEU A 107 -1.37 17.85 -13.29
C LEU A 107 -0.73 19.14 -13.82
N ALA A 108 0.60 19.19 -13.91
CA ALA A 108 1.35 20.32 -14.48
C ALA A 108 1.29 20.36 -16.02
N GLY A 109 0.57 19.45 -16.67
CA GLY A 109 0.39 19.41 -18.12
C GLY A 109 1.34 18.48 -18.87
N PHE A 110 2.12 17.68 -18.17
CA PHE A 110 2.97 16.65 -18.78
C PHE A 110 2.22 15.32 -18.89
N ASP A 111 1.31 15.19 -19.86
CA ASP A 111 0.41 14.03 -20.02
C ASP A 111 1.15 12.68 -20.14
N ARG A 112 2.41 12.69 -20.63
CA ARG A 112 3.23 11.48 -20.74
C ARG A 112 3.52 10.82 -19.39
N PHE A 113 3.42 11.54 -18.28
CA PHE A 113 3.56 10.96 -16.95
C PHE A 113 2.30 10.22 -16.47
N LEU A 114 1.15 10.45 -17.11
CA LEU A 114 -0.09 9.76 -16.77
C LEU A 114 -0.12 8.37 -17.43
N MET A 115 -0.28 7.32 -16.62
CA MET A 115 -0.18 5.92 -17.06
C MET A 115 -1.12 5.55 -18.21
N THR A 116 -2.28 6.17 -18.31
CA THR A 116 -3.30 5.90 -19.35
C THR A 116 -3.61 7.13 -20.19
N GLY A 117 -2.77 8.18 -20.13
CA GLY A 117 -3.08 9.48 -20.73
C GLY A 117 -4.26 10.21 -20.10
N LYS A 118 -4.88 9.62 -19.07
CA LYS A 118 -6.00 10.22 -18.32
C LYS A 118 -5.62 10.38 -16.85
N LEU A 119 -6.03 11.51 -16.27
CA LEU A 119 -5.79 11.78 -14.86
C LEU A 119 -6.56 10.78 -13.98
N HIS A 120 -5.83 9.98 -13.22
CA HIS A 120 -6.37 9.11 -12.19
C HIS A 120 -5.96 9.67 -10.83
N LEU A 121 -6.91 10.18 -10.07
CA LEU A 121 -6.61 10.65 -8.73
C LEU A 121 -6.21 9.48 -7.83
N PRO A 122 -5.08 9.59 -7.10
CA PRO A 122 -4.57 8.56 -6.23
C PRO A 122 -5.31 8.51 -4.89
N VAL A 123 -6.63 8.45 -4.94
CA VAL A 123 -7.45 8.34 -3.73
C VAL A 123 -7.92 6.90 -3.59
N PRO A 124 -7.44 6.14 -2.59
CA PRO A 124 -7.78 4.73 -2.43
C PRO A 124 -9.28 4.47 -2.42
N MET A 125 -10.08 5.38 -1.83
CA MET A 125 -11.53 5.31 -1.84
C MET A 125 -12.12 5.16 -3.24
N MET A 126 -11.53 5.81 -4.26
CA MET A 126 -12.04 5.78 -5.62
C MET A 126 -11.95 4.39 -6.27
N ILE A 127 -11.08 3.52 -5.78
CA ILE A 127 -11.00 2.12 -6.21
C ILE A 127 -12.30 1.37 -5.86
N LEU A 128 -12.92 1.74 -4.73
CA LEU A 128 -14.18 1.16 -4.27
C LEU A 128 -15.40 1.93 -4.83
N ALA A 129 -15.40 3.25 -4.68
CA ALA A 129 -16.53 4.09 -5.09
C ALA A 129 -16.69 4.19 -6.61
N GLY A 130 -15.59 4.18 -7.36
CA GLY A 130 -15.60 4.31 -8.83
C GLY A 130 -16.42 3.24 -9.55
N PRO A 131 -16.25 1.96 -9.26
CA PRO A 131 -17.10 0.89 -9.84
C PRO A 131 -18.58 1.04 -9.50
N ILE A 132 -18.89 1.44 -8.27
CA ILE A 132 -20.28 1.66 -7.83
C ILE A 132 -20.90 2.81 -8.62
N TYR A 133 -20.18 3.94 -8.75
CA TYR A 133 -20.62 5.09 -9.53
C TYR A 133 -20.81 4.75 -11.01
N ARG A 134 -19.84 4.05 -11.65
CA ARG A 134 -19.90 3.68 -13.07
C ARG A 134 -20.85 2.52 -13.36
N GLY A 135 -21.09 1.66 -12.36
CA GLY A 135 -21.93 0.47 -12.49
C GLY A 135 -21.26 -0.73 -13.16
N HIS A 136 -19.97 -0.66 -13.36
CA HIS A 136 -19.15 -1.79 -13.85
C HIS A 136 -17.79 -1.81 -13.17
N ALA A 137 -17.26 -3.01 -12.95
CA ALA A 137 -15.92 -3.19 -12.44
C ALA A 137 -14.89 -2.82 -13.51
N SER A 138 -13.83 -2.12 -13.09
CA SER A 138 -12.67 -1.86 -13.95
C SER A 138 -11.57 -2.89 -13.69
N VAL A 139 -10.63 -3.02 -14.61
CA VAL A 139 -9.42 -3.85 -14.43
C VAL A 139 -8.70 -3.50 -13.12
N MET A 140 -8.65 -2.21 -12.77
CA MET A 140 -8.05 -1.75 -11.52
C MET A 140 -8.77 -2.30 -10.28
N THR A 141 -10.09 -2.46 -10.33
CA THR A 141 -10.88 -3.04 -9.23
C THR A 141 -10.56 -4.53 -9.06
N ILE A 142 -10.47 -5.25 -10.18
CA ILE A 142 -10.13 -6.68 -10.17
C ILE A 142 -8.70 -6.87 -9.65
N LEU A 143 -7.75 -6.08 -10.13
CA LEU A 143 -6.36 -6.09 -9.67
C LEU A 143 -6.27 -5.77 -8.18
N PHE A 144 -7.00 -4.77 -7.70
CA PHE A 144 -7.06 -4.42 -6.28
C PHE A 144 -7.59 -5.59 -5.44
N LEU A 145 -8.74 -6.16 -5.80
CA LEU A 145 -9.34 -7.26 -5.05
C LEU A 145 -8.44 -8.50 -5.04
N SER A 146 -7.83 -8.86 -6.17
CA SER A 146 -6.90 -9.99 -6.25
C SER A 146 -5.67 -9.76 -5.37
N THR A 147 -5.07 -8.58 -5.40
CA THR A 147 -3.91 -8.24 -4.56
C THR A 147 -4.26 -8.19 -3.07
N VAL A 148 -5.47 -7.71 -2.71
CA VAL A 148 -5.95 -7.73 -1.31
C VAL A 148 -6.20 -9.15 -0.82
N ILE A 149 -6.76 -10.04 -1.65
CA ILE A 149 -6.96 -11.43 -1.30
C ILE A 149 -5.61 -12.14 -1.10
N LEU A 150 -4.62 -11.86 -1.94
CA LEU A 150 -3.30 -12.47 -1.85
C LEU A 150 -2.47 -11.94 -0.69
N SER A 151 -2.39 -10.62 -0.52
CA SER A 151 -1.51 -9.96 0.46
C SER A 151 -2.20 -9.60 1.78
N GLY A 152 -3.53 -9.56 1.81
CA GLY A 152 -4.32 -9.20 2.98
C GLY A 152 -3.92 -7.87 3.60
N PRO A 153 -3.76 -7.81 4.94
CA PRO A 153 -3.35 -6.59 5.63
C PRO A 153 -2.00 -6.01 5.18
N ALA A 154 -1.14 -6.84 4.58
CA ALA A 154 0.14 -6.39 4.01
C ALA A 154 -0.07 -5.42 2.83
N TRP A 155 -1.23 -5.46 2.15
CA TRP A 155 -1.55 -4.49 1.10
C TRP A 155 -1.47 -3.05 1.59
N CYS A 156 -2.05 -2.76 2.76
CA CYS A 156 -2.00 -1.41 3.35
C CYS A 156 -0.59 -0.99 3.76
N SER A 157 0.26 -1.95 4.14
CA SER A 157 1.60 -1.67 4.65
C SER A 157 2.72 -1.73 3.62
N HIS A 158 2.45 -2.21 2.38
CA HIS A 158 3.49 -2.38 1.35
C HIS A 158 3.11 -1.80 -0.01
N LEU A 159 1.82 -1.64 -0.32
CA LEU A 159 1.35 -1.22 -1.63
C LEU A 159 0.58 0.11 -1.59
N CYS A 160 -0.03 0.46 -0.46
CA CYS A 160 -0.85 1.66 -0.36
C CYS A 160 0.00 2.91 -0.05
N TYR A 161 0.03 3.86 -0.97
CA TYR A 161 0.77 5.11 -0.81
C TYR A 161 0.20 6.02 0.31
N PHE A 162 -1.11 6.04 0.53
CA PHE A 162 -1.69 6.72 1.70
C PHE A 162 -1.24 6.09 3.01
N GLY A 163 -1.15 4.74 3.01
CA GLY A 163 -0.62 4.01 4.15
C GLY A 163 0.85 4.33 4.44
N ALA A 164 1.67 4.57 3.40
CA ALA A 164 3.06 5.00 3.57
C ALA A 164 3.15 6.35 4.31
N ILE A 165 2.37 7.34 3.87
CA ILE A 165 2.35 8.68 4.49
C ILE A 165 1.79 8.60 5.91
N ASP A 166 0.70 7.84 6.14
CA ASP A 166 0.10 7.64 7.45
C ASP A 166 1.06 6.94 8.42
N GLY A 167 1.79 5.93 7.93
CA GLY A 167 2.83 5.22 8.69
C GLY A 167 4.00 6.10 9.10
N LEU A 168 4.42 7.02 8.21
CA LEU A 168 5.47 8.00 8.53
C LEU A 168 4.97 9.07 9.51
N ALA A 169 3.79 9.62 9.28
CA ALA A 169 3.18 10.61 10.15
C ALA A 169 2.92 10.05 11.56
N GLY A 170 2.45 8.77 11.62
CA GLY A 170 2.17 8.07 12.88
C GLY A 170 3.39 7.52 13.62
N ASN A 171 4.61 7.73 13.11
CA ASN A 171 5.85 7.24 13.75
C ASN A 171 6.33 8.17 14.89
N GLY A 172 5.42 8.76 15.66
CA GLY A 172 5.74 9.63 16.79
C GLY A 172 6.30 8.86 17.99
N LYS A 173 7.07 9.58 18.85
CA LYS A 173 7.67 9.01 20.08
C LYS A 173 6.62 8.63 21.14
N THR A 174 5.46 9.26 21.13
CA THR A 174 4.39 9.02 22.11
C THR A 174 3.17 8.41 21.45
N THR A 175 2.87 7.18 21.80
CA THR A 175 1.63 6.50 21.37
C THR A 175 0.51 6.78 22.39
N ARG A 176 -0.55 7.43 21.94
CA ARG A 176 -1.76 7.66 22.75
C ARG A 176 -2.70 6.46 22.67
N ALA A 177 -3.67 6.40 23.59
CA ALA A 177 -4.68 5.35 23.60
C ALA A 177 -5.43 5.24 22.25
N PRO A 178 -5.79 4.04 21.79
CA PRO A 178 -6.54 3.85 20.56
C PRO A 178 -7.92 4.52 20.64
N LEU A 179 -8.43 4.97 19.49
CA LEU A 179 -9.80 5.49 19.39
C LEU A 179 -10.79 4.42 19.87
N ARG A 180 -11.65 4.78 20.84
CA ARG A 180 -12.59 3.86 21.49
C ARG A 180 -13.57 3.23 20.49
N ASN A 181 -14.09 4.02 19.55
CA ASN A 181 -15.15 3.60 18.63
C ASN A 181 -14.67 3.44 17.17
N LYS A 182 -13.43 2.94 16.96
CA LYS A 182 -12.86 2.79 15.63
C LYS A 182 -13.70 1.99 14.64
N TRP A 183 -14.41 0.97 15.12
CA TRP A 183 -15.29 0.14 14.29
C TRP A 183 -16.54 0.88 13.81
N ALA A 184 -17.22 1.60 14.71
CA ALA A 184 -18.36 2.42 14.34
C ALA A 184 -17.96 3.47 13.32
N LEU A 185 -16.82 4.16 13.54
CA LEU A 185 -16.31 5.16 12.62
C LEU A 185 -15.99 4.57 11.24
N LYS A 186 -15.30 3.42 11.17
CA LYS A 186 -15.03 2.70 9.92
C LYS A 186 -16.31 2.34 9.15
N SER A 187 -17.27 1.77 9.86
CA SER A 187 -18.56 1.37 9.26
C SER A 187 -19.32 2.59 8.73
N THR A 188 -19.36 3.67 9.50
CA THR A 188 -20.02 4.91 9.10
C THR A 188 -19.38 5.49 7.85
N VAL A 189 -18.05 5.61 7.80
CA VAL A 189 -17.34 6.14 6.63
C VAL A 189 -17.56 5.24 5.40
N MET A 190 -17.54 3.91 5.57
CA MET A 190 -17.83 2.97 4.49
C MET A 190 -19.24 3.15 3.95
N ILE A 191 -20.26 3.24 4.81
CA ILE A 191 -21.65 3.45 4.43
C ILE A 191 -21.81 4.78 3.70
N LEU A 192 -21.20 5.86 4.22
CA LEU A 192 -21.25 7.18 3.58
C LEU A 192 -20.61 7.17 2.17
N VAL A 193 -19.49 6.48 2.00
CA VAL A 193 -18.83 6.37 0.70
C VAL A 193 -19.69 5.58 -0.30
N ILE A 194 -20.26 4.46 0.13
CA ILE A 194 -21.14 3.65 -0.73
C ILE A 194 -22.42 4.41 -1.06
N ALA A 195 -23.09 4.99 -0.09
CA ALA A 195 -24.30 5.77 -0.26
C ALA A 195 -24.05 7.00 -1.16
N GLY A 196 -22.94 7.70 -0.94
CA GLY A 196 -22.53 8.83 -1.77
C GLY A 196 -22.28 8.42 -3.23
N ALA A 197 -21.58 7.31 -3.47
CA ALA A 197 -21.35 6.81 -4.83
C ALA A 197 -22.66 6.42 -5.55
N ILE A 198 -23.60 5.79 -4.84
CA ILE A 198 -24.92 5.45 -5.36
C ILE A 198 -25.73 6.71 -5.66
N ALA A 199 -25.75 7.69 -4.75
CA ALA A 199 -26.45 8.95 -4.93
C ALA A 199 -25.90 9.73 -6.12
N LEU A 200 -24.58 9.87 -6.25
CA LEU A 200 -23.96 10.53 -7.41
C LEU A 200 -24.32 9.86 -8.73
N ARG A 201 -24.38 8.53 -8.74
CA ARG A 201 -24.82 7.77 -9.91
C ARG A 201 -26.30 8.02 -10.23
N TRP A 202 -27.17 7.97 -9.23
CA TRP A 202 -28.61 8.14 -9.41
C TRP A 202 -28.95 9.54 -9.90
N MET A 203 -28.29 10.54 -9.35
CA MET A 203 -28.41 11.93 -9.78
C MET A 203 -27.75 12.23 -11.14
N LYS A 204 -27.12 11.23 -11.77
CA LYS A 204 -26.38 11.36 -13.05
C LYS A 204 -25.37 12.52 -13.03
N VAL A 205 -24.71 12.72 -11.89
CA VAL A 205 -23.72 13.80 -11.71
C VAL A 205 -22.58 13.60 -12.71
N PRO A 206 -22.04 14.66 -13.35
CA PRO A 206 -20.91 14.54 -14.27
C PRO A 206 -19.67 13.93 -13.62
N VAL A 207 -18.89 13.16 -14.40
CA VAL A 207 -17.68 12.49 -13.93
C VAL A 207 -16.69 13.45 -13.26
N ILE A 208 -16.57 14.68 -13.80
CA ILE A 208 -15.68 15.72 -13.24
C ILE A 208 -16.10 16.05 -11.81
N THR A 209 -17.38 16.31 -11.57
CA THR A 209 -17.88 16.63 -10.23
C THR A 209 -17.71 15.45 -9.27
N ALA A 210 -18.02 14.23 -9.71
CA ALA A 210 -17.81 13.03 -8.91
C ALA A 210 -16.31 12.85 -8.56
N THR A 211 -15.43 13.16 -9.50
CA THR A 211 -13.96 13.12 -9.28
C THR A 211 -13.51 14.18 -8.27
N LEU A 212 -14.06 15.40 -8.34
CA LEU A 212 -13.77 16.47 -7.38
C LEU A 212 -14.23 16.10 -5.96
N VAL A 213 -15.42 15.49 -5.83
CA VAL A 213 -15.90 14.98 -4.51
C VAL A 213 -14.95 13.90 -3.97
N GLY A 214 -14.52 12.97 -4.82
CA GLY A 214 -13.52 11.96 -4.44
C GLY A 214 -12.18 12.57 -4.06
N GLY A 215 -11.72 13.59 -4.80
CA GLY A 215 -10.52 14.36 -4.49
C GLY A 215 -10.62 15.08 -3.14
N GLY A 216 -11.75 15.72 -2.86
CA GLY A 216 -12.05 16.36 -1.57
C GLY A 216 -11.97 15.39 -0.40
N PHE A 217 -12.52 14.19 -0.56
CA PHE A 217 -12.38 13.13 0.44
C PHE A 217 -10.90 12.73 0.64
N GLY A 218 -10.12 12.66 -0.44
CA GLY A 218 -8.68 12.39 -0.36
C GLY A 218 -7.93 13.48 0.40
N LEU A 219 -8.24 14.75 0.16
CA LEU A 219 -7.66 15.90 0.88
C LEU A 219 -8.02 15.87 2.37
N ILE A 220 -9.26 15.54 2.73
CA ILE A 220 -9.68 15.32 4.13
C ILE A 220 -8.85 14.19 4.74
N GLY A 221 -8.67 13.08 4.02
CA GLY A 221 -7.83 11.96 4.44
C GLY A 221 -6.39 12.39 4.72
N LEU A 222 -5.81 13.19 3.84
CA LEU A 222 -4.47 13.75 4.02
C LEU A 222 -4.41 14.69 5.24
N GLY A 223 -5.41 15.52 5.46
CA GLY A 223 -5.55 16.34 6.66
C GLY A 223 -5.58 15.51 7.94
N ILE A 224 -6.34 14.41 7.96
CA ILE A 224 -6.38 13.47 9.09
C ILE A 224 -4.99 12.86 9.33
N ILE A 225 -4.27 12.48 8.28
CA ILE A 225 -2.91 11.93 8.39
C ILE A 225 -1.98 12.95 9.03
N LEU A 226 -1.93 14.16 8.50
CA LEU A 226 -0.98 15.18 8.93
C LEU A 226 -1.26 15.71 10.33
N LEU A 227 -2.54 15.81 10.71
CA LEU A 227 -2.94 16.38 12.00
C LEU A 227 -3.16 15.27 13.05
N VAL A 228 -4.08 14.33 12.77
CA VAL A 228 -4.54 13.38 13.79
C VAL A 228 -3.57 12.22 13.96
N SER A 229 -3.08 11.62 12.87
CA SER A 229 -2.16 10.48 12.95
C SER A 229 -0.83 10.90 13.56
N ARG A 230 -0.32 12.07 13.16
CA ARG A 230 0.91 12.65 13.74
C ARG A 230 0.75 12.95 15.24
N TRP A 231 -0.40 13.51 15.63
CA TRP A 231 -0.67 13.85 17.02
C TRP A 231 -0.86 12.62 17.90
N GLN A 232 -1.48 11.55 17.36
CA GLN A 232 -1.70 10.30 18.09
C GLN A 232 -0.48 9.36 18.07
N GLY A 233 0.50 9.57 17.20
CA GLY A 233 1.67 8.69 17.06
C GLY A 233 1.31 7.31 16.52
N ARG A 234 0.25 7.20 15.70
CA ARG A 234 -0.24 5.94 15.09
C ARG A 234 -0.98 6.20 13.79
N MET A 235 -1.16 5.18 12.97
CA MET A 235 -1.87 5.22 11.68
C MET A 235 -3.39 5.34 11.90
N VAL A 236 -3.90 6.55 12.19
CA VAL A 236 -5.32 6.78 12.49
C VAL A 236 -6.15 6.75 11.22
N HIS A 237 -5.69 7.36 10.14
CA HIS A 237 -6.40 7.35 8.86
C HIS A 237 -6.69 5.91 8.39
N CYS A 238 -5.66 5.07 8.30
CA CYS A 238 -5.80 3.68 7.84
C CYS A 238 -6.64 2.82 8.79
N THR A 239 -6.53 3.06 10.09
CA THR A 239 -7.19 2.22 11.09
C THR A 239 -8.62 2.63 11.43
N ALA A 240 -9.02 3.88 11.17
CA ALA A 240 -10.32 4.40 11.58
C ALA A 240 -11.14 5.04 10.45
N PHE A 241 -10.51 5.65 9.44
CA PHE A 241 -11.23 6.41 8.41
C PHE A 241 -11.19 5.78 7.02
N CYS A 242 -10.15 5.01 6.68
CA CYS A 242 -9.99 4.51 5.32
C CYS A 242 -11.01 3.39 4.98
N PRO A 243 -11.89 3.56 3.97
CA PRO A 243 -12.83 2.53 3.56
C PRO A 243 -12.12 1.29 2.98
N ILE A 244 -10.98 1.46 2.31
CA ILE A 244 -10.16 0.33 1.85
C ILE A 244 -9.63 -0.48 3.03
N GLY A 245 -9.19 0.16 4.11
CA GLY A 245 -8.80 -0.53 5.34
C GLY A 245 -9.95 -1.34 5.95
N THR A 246 -11.20 -0.95 5.71
CA THR A 246 -12.38 -1.73 6.11
C THR A 246 -12.55 -2.96 5.24
N VAL A 247 -12.44 -2.84 3.90
CA VAL A 247 -12.48 -3.98 2.97
C VAL A 247 -11.37 -4.97 3.29
N VAL A 248 -10.14 -4.52 3.43
CA VAL A 248 -8.99 -5.38 3.79
C VAL A 248 -9.21 -6.12 5.10
N ASN A 249 -9.86 -5.49 6.06
CA ASN A 249 -10.15 -6.13 7.33
C ASN A 249 -11.31 -7.14 7.24
N LEU A 250 -12.30 -6.90 6.39
CA LEU A 250 -13.38 -7.87 6.11
C LEU A 250 -12.84 -9.09 5.34
N THR A 251 -11.96 -8.87 4.36
CA THR A 251 -11.38 -9.96 3.55
C THR A 251 -10.36 -10.81 4.31
N ARG A 252 -9.91 -10.39 5.51
CA ARG A 252 -8.93 -11.15 6.31
C ARG A 252 -9.38 -12.59 6.63
N PHE A 253 -10.67 -12.83 6.67
CA PHE A 253 -11.23 -14.18 6.98
C PHE A 253 -11.06 -15.14 5.80
N VAL A 254 -11.04 -14.63 4.58
CA VAL A 254 -10.89 -15.38 3.33
C VAL A 254 -9.42 -15.48 2.89
N ASN A 255 -8.56 -14.63 3.45
CA ASN A 255 -7.15 -14.57 3.05
C ASN A 255 -6.40 -15.83 3.49
N PRO A 256 -5.78 -16.59 2.56
CA PRO A 256 -5.00 -17.78 2.87
C PRO A 256 -3.70 -17.47 3.65
N PHE A 257 -3.14 -16.28 3.47
CA PHE A 257 -1.89 -15.82 4.10
C PHE A 257 -2.13 -14.93 5.33
N ARG A 258 -3.21 -15.17 6.06
CA ARG A 258 -3.51 -14.39 7.27
C ARG A 258 -2.46 -14.63 8.36
N MET A 259 -1.99 -13.56 8.97
CA MET A 259 -1.20 -13.63 10.19
C MET A 259 -2.13 -13.61 11.42
N TYR A 260 -1.82 -14.41 12.41
CA TYR A 260 -2.50 -14.43 13.71
C TYR A 260 -1.45 -14.45 14.82
N ILE A 261 -1.84 -13.94 15.98
CA ILE A 261 -1.00 -13.96 17.18
C ILE A 261 -1.43 -15.18 17.97
N ASP A 262 -0.48 -16.08 18.27
CA ASP A 262 -0.72 -17.14 19.22
C ASP A 262 -0.70 -16.55 20.65
N ASN A 263 -1.85 -16.59 21.30
CA ASN A 263 -2.02 -16.03 22.64
C ASN A 263 -1.14 -16.75 23.69
N ASN A 264 -0.82 -18.03 23.47
CA ASN A 264 0.01 -18.80 24.40
C ASN A 264 1.49 -18.37 24.35
N SER A 265 1.93 -17.88 23.18
CA SER A 265 3.30 -17.40 22.93
C SER A 265 3.42 -15.88 23.03
N CYS A 266 2.32 -15.16 23.26
CA CYS A 266 2.30 -13.72 23.33
C CYS A 266 2.85 -13.21 24.68
N THR A 267 3.88 -12.38 24.61
CA THR A 267 4.49 -11.74 25.80
C THR A 267 3.93 -10.35 26.09
N ASP A 268 2.84 -9.97 25.44
CA ASP A 268 2.17 -8.65 25.54
C ASP A 268 3.12 -7.43 25.35
N CYS A 269 4.21 -7.62 24.62
CA CYS A 269 5.23 -6.57 24.40
C CYS A 269 4.76 -5.44 23.49
N MET A 270 3.54 -5.52 22.90
CA MET A 270 2.92 -4.54 22.02
C MET A 270 3.71 -4.24 20.72
N ALA A 271 4.76 -4.98 20.40
CA ALA A 271 5.60 -4.75 19.22
C ALA A 271 4.84 -4.92 17.90
N CYS A 272 3.87 -5.83 17.86
CA CYS A 272 3.03 -6.08 16.68
C CYS A 272 1.96 -5.01 16.42
N THR A 273 1.69 -4.13 17.38
CA THR A 273 0.67 -3.06 17.31
C THR A 273 1.27 -1.66 17.14
N ARG A 274 2.59 -1.54 17.16
CA ARG A 274 3.36 -0.29 17.00
C ARG A 274 3.67 0.05 15.54
#